data_5a197e7fa3fc4a840ed4fef286dc6b1b
#
_entry.id   5a197e7fa3fc4a840ed4fef286dc6b1b
#
_cell.length_a   1.000
_cell.length_b   1.000
_cell.length_c   1.000
_cell.angle_alpha   90.00
_cell.angle_beta   90.00
_cell.angle_gamma   90.00
#
_symmetry.space_group_name_H-M   'P 1'
#
loop_
_entity.id
_entity.type
_entity.pdbx_description
1 polymer ?
#
loop_
_entity_poly.entity_id
_entity_poly.type
_entity_poly.pdbx_seq_one_letter_code
_entity_poly.pdbx_strand_id
1 'polypeptide(L)'
;MNTFSVLDSVIFIVYVLLIVVIGLWCSRTRKGGVKDSKEYFLAGNTLPWWAIGASVIASNISAEQFIGMSGSGFAIGLGIASYEFVAAASLIVVAVFFLPIFLKTKIYTMPQFLEIRYGKPVKTLMAFFWLLVFIFVNLTSILYLGALAIHKVVDIPVGFSIVCLAVFAGAYAIYGGLKAVALTDMVQVIFLIGGGLLTTYIALNHYSEDAGAIAGMQKLIAQVPEKFDMILDPSNPDYKYLPGIEVILGGLWVSALYYFGCNQYIIQRALAGKSLSEARMGLVFAGLLKLILPLIVVIPGIVAFALDAPLEKPDQAYPWLMHNFIPSGVKGIAFAALVAAVVSSLASMVNSITTIFTMDIYKEYFAGKDVPEKRLVNVGRCFGFAYSGGYPFSISGDIRSVPS
;
A
#
# COMPACT_ATOMS: atom_id res chain seq x y z
N MET A 1 14.44 27.16 8.28
CA MET A 1 13.87 25.81 8.49
C MET A 1 12.36 25.88 8.27
N ASN A 2 11.84 25.30 7.19
CA ASN A 2 10.38 25.26 6.95
C ASN A 2 9.76 24.21 7.89
N THR A 3 9.41 24.64 9.09
CA THR A 3 8.66 23.82 10.04
C THR A 3 7.27 23.50 9.50
N PHE A 4 6.70 22.37 9.90
CA PHE A 4 5.32 21.99 9.58
C PHE A 4 4.38 23.09 10.10
N SER A 5 3.67 23.76 9.20
CA SER A 5 2.89 24.95 9.54
C SER A 5 1.53 24.60 10.13
N VAL A 6 0.87 25.61 10.71
CA VAL A 6 -0.53 25.45 11.17
C VAL A 6 -1.44 25.06 10.01
N LEU A 7 -1.22 25.62 8.81
CA LEU A 7 -2.00 25.27 7.61
C LEU A 7 -1.81 23.80 7.21
N ASP A 8 -0.57 23.31 7.25
CA ASP A 8 -0.27 21.89 6.97
C ASP A 8 -0.98 20.97 7.97
N SER A 9 -0.96 21.34 9.24
CA SER A 9 -1.66 20.61 10.31
C SER A 9 -3.17 20.59 10.10
N VAL A 10 -3.77 21.70 9.73
CA VAL A 10 -5.21 21.81 9.44
C VAL A 10 -5.60 20.91 8.26
N ILE A 11 -4.84 20.98 7.16
CA ILE A 11 -5.08 20.13 5.98
C ILE A 11 -4.99 18.66 6.34
N PHE A 12 -3.97 18.26 7.09
CA PHE A 12 -3.80 16.88 7.54
C PHE A 12 -4.94 16.43 8.45
N ILE A 13 -5.36 17.24 9.43
CA ILE A 13 -6.48 16.92 10.33
C ILE A 13 -7.78 16.78 9.53
N VAL A 14 -8.04 17.67 8.57
CA VAL A 14 -9.23 17.57 7.69
C VAL A 14 -9.20 16.26 6.90
N TYR A 15 -8.03 15.86 6.37
CA TYR A 15 -7.87 14.58 5.70
C TYR A 15 -8.18 13.40 6.63
N VAL A 16 -7.62 13.37 7.85
CA VAL A 16 -7.87 12.31 8.83
C VAL A 16 -9.35 12.21 9.18
N LEU A 17 -10.00 13.35 9.46
CA LEU A 17 -11.44 13.40 9.76
C LEU A 17 -12.28 12.90 8.58
N LEU A 18 -11.93 13.28 7.35
CA LEU A 18 -12.61 12.82 6.14
C LEU A 18 -12.57 11.29 6.02
N ILE A 19 -11.40 10.68 6.18
CA ILE A 19 -11.24 9.22 6.11
C ILE A 19 -12.04 8.52 7.22
N VAL A 20 -11.96 9.01 8.46
CA VAL A 20 -12.71 8.42 9.59
C VAL A 20 -14.22 8.52 9.35
N VAL A 21 -14.72 9.69 8.92
CA VAL A 21 -16.15 9.91 8.66
C VAL A 21 -16.64 8.99 7.53
N ILE A 22 -15.91 8.90 6.42
CA ILE A 22 -16.25 8.01 5.30
C ILE A 22 -16.22 6.55 5.76
N GLY A 23 -15.16 6.13 6.45
CA GLY A 23 -15.02 4.77 6.96
C GLY A 23 -16.16 4.37 7.90
N LEU A 24 -16.52 5.23 8.85
CA LEU A 24 -17.64 4.99 9.78
C LEU A 24 -19.00 5.06 9.07
N TRP A 25 -19.17 5.98 8.12
CA TRP A 25 -20.41 6.07 7.33
C TRP A 25 -20.64 4.81 6.49
N CYS A 26 -19.61 4.35 5.81
CA CYS A 26 -19.65 3.11 5.01
C CYS A 26 -19.81 1.85 5.88
N SER A 27 -19.42 1.94 7.16
CA SER A 27 -19.56 0.85 8.13
C SER A 27 -21.01 0.68 8.63
N ARG A 28 -21.86 1.69 8.46
CA ARG A 28 -23.26 1.62 8.92
C ARG A 28 -24.02 0.55 8.14
N THR A 29 -24.56 -0.42 8.86
CA THR A 29 -25.52 -1.39 8.31
C THR A 29 -26.87 -0.72 8.08
N ARG A 30 -27.61 -1.13 7.03
CA ARG A 30 -29.01 -0.77 6.89
C ARG A 30 -29.75 -1.17 8.17
N LYS A 31 -30.71 -0.33 8.62
CA LYS A 31 -31.47 -0.50 9.86
C LYS A 31 -31.88 -1.97 10.09
N GLY A 32 -31.39 -2.57 11.19
CA GLY A 32 -31.77 -3.91 11.64
C GLY A 32 -31.01 -5.10 11.04
N GLY A 33 -30.10 -4.91 10.08
CA GLY A 33 -29.34 -6.00 9.47
C GLY A 33 -28.04 -6.30 10.24
N VAL A 34 -27.74 -7.57 10.42
CA VAL A 34 -26.43 -8.05 10.87
C VAL A 34 -25.59 -8.27 9.62
N LYS A 35 -24.36 -7.71 9.55
CA LYS A 35 -23.43 -8.05 8.47
C LYS A 35 -23.15 -9.54 8.50
N ASP A 36 -23.31 -10.22 7.36
CA ASP A 36 -22.85 -11.58 7.18
C ASP A 36 -21.33 -11.60 6.85
N SER A 37 -20.75 -12.80 6.83
CA SER A 37 -19.33 -12.96 6.51
C SER A 37 -18.98 -12.48 5.11
N LYS A 38 -19.90 -12.66 4.15
CA LYS A 38 -19.70 -12.21 2.78
C LYS A 38 -19.71 -10.67 2.67
N GLU A 39 -20.61 -10.00 3.39
CA GLU A 39 -20.66 -8.54 3.44
C GLU A 39 -19.42 -7.98 4.12
N TYR A 40 -18.96 -8.61 5.20
CA TYR A 40 -17.81 -8.12 5.97
C TYR A 40 -16.46 -8.38 5.28
N PHE A 41 -16.21 -9.62 4.81
CA PHE A 41 -14.92 -10.02 4.25
C PHE A 41 -14.79 -9.82 2.73
N LEU A 42 -15.92 -9.80 1.98
CA LEU A 42 -15.94 -9.62 0.53
C LEU A 42 -16.84 -8.46 0.07
N ALA A 43 -17.13 -7.50 0.95
CA ALA A 43 -17.97 -6.33 0.63
C ALA A 43 -19.31 -6.72 -0.05
N GLY A 44 -19.85 -7.92 0.22
CA GLY A 44 -21.05 -8.45 -0.41
C GLY A 44 -20.93 -8.70 -1.92
N ASN A 45 -19.73 -8.74 -2.49
CA ASN A 45 -19.48 -8.75 -3.94
C ASN A 45 -20.17 -7.57 -4.66
N THR A 46 -19.98 -6.36 -4.16
CA THR A 46 -20.65 -5.15 -4.71
C THR A 46 -19.66 -4.11 -5.23
N LEU A 47 -18.36 -4.36 -5.17
CA LEU A 47 -17.36 -3.38 -5.57
C LEU A 47 -17.37 -3.15 -7.10
N PRO A 48 -17.49 -1.90 -7.56
CA PRO A 48 -17.30 -1.53 -8.96
C PRO A 48 -15.81 -1.46 -9.31
N TRP A 49 -15.51 -1.51 -10.61
CA TRP A 49 -14.14 -1.55 -11.14
C TRP A 49 -13.22 -0.43 -10.62
N TRP A 50 -13.73 0.80 -10.54
CA TRP A 50 -12.95 1.94 -10.07
C TRP A 50 -12.58 1.84 -8.58
N ALA A 51 -13.48 1.29 -7.74
CA ALA A 51 -13.19 1.05 -6.33
C ALA A 51 -12.19 -0.11 -6.16
N ILE A 52 -12.31 -1.17 -6.97
CA ILE A 52 -11.35 -2.28 -6.98
C ILE A 52 -9.97 -1.76 -7.34
N GLY A 53 -9.83 -1.06 -8.46
CA GLY A 53 -8.54 -0.59 -8.94
C GLY A 53 -7.88 0.42 -8.00
N ALA A 54 -8.65 1.40 -7.50
CA ALA A 54 -8.16 2.34 -6.50
C ALA A 54 -7.71 1.62 -5.21
N SER A 55 -8.52 0.67 -4.70
CA SER A 55 -8.17 -0.07 -3.49
C SER A 55 -6.96 -1.00 -3.67
N VAL A 56 -6.80 -1.62 -4.84
CA VAL A 56 -5.60 -2.41 -5.17
C VAL A 56 -4.35 -1.53 -5.12
N ILE A 57 -4.40 -0.35 -5.74
CA ILE A 57 -3.28 0.59 -5.75
C ILE A 57 -3.00 1.14 -4.35
N ALA A 58 -4.03 1.62 -3.64
CA ALA A 58 -3.85 2.13 -2.29
C ALA A 58 -3.25 1.09 -1.33
N SER A 59 -3.67 -0.18 -1.47
CA SER A 59 -3.15 -1.27 -0.64
C SER A 59 -1.71 -1.64 -0.99
N ASN A 60 -1.33 -1.51 -2.26
CA ASN A 60 0.01 -1.84 -2.72
C ASN A 60 1.03 -0.74 -2.41
N ILE A 61 0.63 0.53 -2.50
CA ILE A 61 1.53 1.65 -2.22
C ILE A 61 1.59 1.86 -0.72
N SER A 62 2.75 1.63 -0.13
CA SER A 62 3.04 1.84 1.29
C SER A 62 4.16 2.88 1.46
N ALA A 63 4.59 3.11 2.70
CA ALA A 63 5.78 3.90 2.98
C ALA A 63 7.03 3.36 2.26
N GLU A 64 7.11 2.04 2.08
CA GLU A 64 8.20 1.38 1.35
C GLU A 64 8.29 1.87 -0.10
N GLN A 65 7.15 2.10 -0.74
CA GLN A 65 7.10 2.66 -2.10
C GLN A 65 7.57 4.12 -2.13
N PHE A 66 7.02 4.98 -1.26
CA PHE A 66 7.40 6.41 -1.26
C PHE A 66 8.84 6.63 -0.86
N ILE A 67 9.30 5.97 0.18
CA ILE A 67 10.63 6.15 0.76
C ILE A 67 11.65 5.29 0.01
N GLY A 68 11.38 3.99 -0.13
CA GLY A 68 12.32 3.05 -0.73
C GLY A 68 12.52 3.26 -2.22
N MET A 69 11.43 3.44 -3.01
CA MET A 69 11.59 3.69 -4.45
C MET A 69 12.14 5.08 -4.76
N SER A 70 11.84 6.09 -3.95
CA SER A 70 12.48 7.40 -4.09
C SER A 70 13.97 7.33 -3.77
N GLY A 71 14.34 6.59 -2.70
CA GLY A 71 15.73 6.30 -2.38
C GLY A 71 16.44 5.53 -3.50
N SER A 72 15.77 4.54 -4.08
CA SER A 72 16.31 3.82 -5.25
C SER A 72 16.43 4.72 -6.49
N GLY A 73 15.49 5.65 -6.69
CA GLY A 73 15.58 6.69 -7.73
C GLY A 73 16.81 7.57 -7.54
N PHE A 74 17.10 7.98 -6.29
CA PHE A 74 18.31 8.72 -5.94
C PHE A 74 19.58 7.92 -6.21
N ALA A 75 19.66 6.68 -5.72
CA ALA A 75 20.87 5.83 -5.81
C ALA A 75 21.07 5.30 -7.24
N ILE A 76 20.07 4.65 -7.82
CA ILE A 76 20.17 3.87 -9.06
C ILE A 76 19.60 4.65 -10.26
N GLY A 77 18.49 5.38 -10.09
CA GLY A 77 17.80 6.09 -11.16
C GLY A 77 16.50 5.41 -11.59
N LEU A 78 16.08 5.66 -12.85
CA LEU A 78 14.79 5.26 -13.40
C LEU A 78 14.65 3.73 -13.59
N GLY A 79 15.76 2.99 -13.64
CA GLY A 79 15.74 1.53 -13.78
C GLY A 79 14.84 0.83 -12.77
N ILE A 80 14.69 1.36 -11.55
CA ILE A 80 13.79 0.81 -10.52
C ILE A 80 12.32 0.81 -10.97
N ALA A 81 11.91 1.66 -11.90
CA ALA A 81 10.56 1.72 -12.45
C ALA A 81 10.16 0.44 -13.21
N SER A 82 11.13 -0.40 -13.60
CA SER A 82 10.88 -1.71 -14.21
C SER A 82 9.98 -2.59 -13.35
N TYR A 83 10.07 -2.48 -12.03
CA TYR A 83 9.18 -3.18 -11.07
C TYR A 83 7.72 -2.76 -11.27
N GLU A 84 7.45 -1.47 -11.49
CA GLU A 84 6.10 -0.94 -11.68
C GLU A 84 5.52 -1.34 -13.04
N PHE A 85 6.35 -1.39 -14.08
CA PHE A 85 5.93 -1.80 -15.43
C PHE A 85 5.60 -3.31 -15.48
N VAL A 86 6.44 -4.15 -14.89
CA VAL A 86 6.15 -5.58 -14.78
C VAL A 86 4.94 -5.84 -13.87
N ALA A 87 4.77 -5.04 -12.80
CA ALA A 87 3.57 -5.10 -11.97
C ALA A 87 2.30 -4.77 -12.77
N ALA A 88 2.31 -3.72 -13.58
CA ALA A 88 1.19 -3.34 -14.44
C ALA A 88 0.83 -4.46 -15.43
N ALA A 89 1.83 -5.03 -16.10
CA ALA A 89 1.62 -6.15 -17.01
C ALA A 89 1.11 -7.41 -16.29
N SER A 90 1.63 -7.69 -15.08
CA SER A 90 1.18 -8.82 -14.25
C SER A 90 -0.27 -8.67 -13.80
N LEU A 91 -0.73 -7.46 -13.49
CA LEU A 91 -2.15 -7.19 -13.18
C LEU A 91 -3.06 -7.54 -14.35
N ILE A 92 -2.63 -7.27 -15.60
CA ILE A 92 -3.37 -7.65 -16.81
C ILE A 92 -3.43 -9.18 -16.93
N VAL A 93 -2.31 -9.87 -16.74
CA VAL A 93 -2.25 -11.34 -16.76
C VAL A 93 -3.18 -11.94 -15.72
N VAL A 94 -3.15 -11.42 -14.49
CA VAL A 94 -4.06 -11.85 -13.41
C VAL A 94 -5.53 -11.60 -13.78
N ALA A 95 -5.85 -10.45 -14.35
CA ALA A 95 -7.20 -10.12 -14.79
C ALA A 95 -7.74 -11.07 -15.84
N VAL A 96 -6.90 -11.48 -16.78
CA VAL A 96 -7.31 -12.32 -17.91
C VAL A 96 -7.36 -13.81 -17.53
N PHE A 97 -6.35 -14.32 -16.84
CA PHE A 97 -6.17 -15.75 -16.62
C PHE A 97 -6.58 -16.23 -15.22
N PHE A 98 -6.28 -15.48 -14.16
CA PHE A 98 -6.49 -15.94 -12.77
C PHE A 98 -7.90 -15.62 -12.26
N LEU A 99 -8.40 -14.41 -12.48
CA LEU A 99 -9.72 -13.99 -11.97
C LEU A 99 -10.88 -14.87 -12.44
N PRO A 100 -10.95 -15.32 -13.71
CA PRO A 100 -12.04 -16.22 -14.12
C PRO A 100 -12.10 -17.50 -13.30
N ILE A 101 -10.94 -18.04 -12.94
CA ILE A 101 -10.82 -19.26 -12.12
C ILE A 101 -11.26 -18.97 -10.69
N PHE A 102 -10.73 -17.90 -10.08
CA PHE A 102 -11.01 -17.56 -8.69
C PHE A 102 -12.47 -17.20 -8.44
N LEU A 103 -13.09 -16.41 -9.31
CA LEU A 103 -14.49 -16.02 -9.17
C LEU A 103 -15.44 -17.20 -9.42
N LYS A 104 -15.08 -18.14 -10.30
CA LYS A 104 -15.86 -19.38 -10.52
C LYS A 104 -15.85 -20.28 -9.29
N THR A 105 -14.75 -20.32 -8.55
CA THR A 105 -14.61 -21.15 -7.34
C THR A 105 -15.24 -20.53 -6.09
N LYS A 106 -15.65 -19.23 -6.14
CA LYS A 106 -16.33 -18.52 -5.04
C LYS A 106 -15.57 -18.55 -3.71
N ILE A 107 -14.26 -18.50 -3.77
CA ILE A 107 -13.38 -18.50 -2.60
C ILE A 107 -13.43 -17.16 -1.85
N TYR A 108 -13.16 -17.19 -0.54
CA TYR A 108 -12.92 -16.01 0.28
C TYR A 108 -11.43 -15.69 0.40
N THR A 109 -10.61 -16.74 0.37
CA THR A 109 -9.18 -16.64 0.65
C THR A 109 -8.38 -17.48 -0.33
N MET A 110 -7.12 -17.13 -0.51
CA MET A 110 -6.20 -17.92 -1.34
C MET A 110 -5.86 -19.29 -0.73
N PRO A 111 -5.78 -19.47 0.61
CA PRO A 111 -5.73 -20.82 1.18
C PRO A 111 -6.87 -21.73 0.74
N GLN A 112 -8.11 -21.22 0.61
CA GLN A 112 -9.25 -22.01 0.10
C GLN A 112 -9.06 -22.44 -1.36
N PHE A 113 -8.42 -21.62 -2.18
CA PHE A 113 -8.06 -22.01 -3.55
C PHE A 113 -7.09 -23.20 -3.55
N LEU A 114 -6.09 -23.17 -2.67
CA LEU A 114 -5.13 -24.27 -2.52
C LEU A 114 -5.78 -25.54 -1.96
N GLU A 115 -6.81 -25.42 -1.12
CA GLU A 115 -7.59 -26.56 -0.64
C GLU A 115 -8.21 -27.35 -1.79
N ILE A 116 -8.79 -26.65 -2.78
CA ILE A 116 -9.43 -27.29 -3.95
C ILE A 116 -8.44 -28.16 -4.73
N ARG A 117 -7.17 -27.75 -4.80
CA ARG A 117 -6.14 -28.42 -5.58
C ARG A 117 -5.35 -29.46 -4.78
N TYR A 118 -5.01 -29.15 -3.54
CA TYR A 118 -4.04 -29.88 -2.73
C TYR A 118 -4.61 -30.41 -1.40
N GLY A 119 -5.88 -30.11 -1.09
CA GLY A 119 -6.55 -30.57 0.12
C GLY A 119 -6.30 -29.71 1.35
N LYS A 120 -6.98 -30.08 2.44
CA LYS A 120 -7.02 -29.35 3.71
C LYS A 120 -5.65 -29.13 4.39
N PRO A 121 -4.71 -30.10 4.40
CA PRO A 121 -3.41 -29.85 5.05
C PRO A 121 -2.66 -28.69 4.44
N VAL A 122 -2.66 -28.56 3.09
CA VAL A 122 -1.99 -27.46 2.38
C VAL A 122 -2.69 -26.12 2.66
N LYS A 123 -4.01 -26.07 2.67
CA LYS A 123 -4.79 -24.89 3.09
C LYS A 123 -4.34 -24.39 4.46
N THR A 124 -4.33 -25.30 5.44
CA THR A 124 -4.00 -24.96 6.83
C THR A 124 -2.56 -24.48 6.97
N LEU A 125 -1.61 -25.20 6.38
CA LEU A 125 -0.19 -24.81 6.39
C LEU A 125 0.00 -23.40 5.80
N MET A 126 -0.62 -23.14 4.65
CA MET A 126 -0.51 -21.85 3.98
C MET A 126 -1.25 -20.74 4.72
N ALA A 127 -2.38 -21.02 5.35
CA ALA A 127 -3.07 -20.04 6.19
C ALA A 127 -2.20 -19.61 7.38
N PHE A 128 -1.57 -20.57 8.09
CA PHE A 128 -0.62 -20.25 9.17
C PHE A 128 0.60 -19.49 8.66
N PHE A 129 1.19 -19.92 7.54
CA PHE A 129 2.34 -19.26 6.94
C PHE A 129 2.03 -17.79 6.60
N TRP A 130 0.92 -17.51 5.91
CA TRP A 130 0.53 -16.14 5.58
C TRP A 130 0.19 -15.31 6.81
N LEU A 131 -0.47 -15.88 7.82
CA LEU A 131 -0.71 -15.16 9.08
C LEU A 131 0.59 -14.75 9.75
N LEU A 132 1.59 -15.64 9.82
CA LEU A 132 2.90 -15.31 10.37
C LEU A 132 3.59 -14.21 9.57
N VAL A 133 3.64 -14.34 8.24
CA VAL A 133 4.26 -13.33 7.37
C VAL A 133 3.54 -11.99 7.48
N PHE A 134 2.21 -11.97 7.42
CA PHE A 134 1.45 -10.72 7.48
C PHE A 134 1.57 -10.02 8.83
N ILE A 135 1.56 -10.75 9.94
CA ILE A 135 1.62 -10.18 11.29
C ILE A 135 3.06 -9.74 11.62
N PHE A 136 4.03 -10.64 11.51
CA PHE A 136 5.39 -10.42 12.02
C PHE A 136 6.30 -9.71 11.03
N VAL A 137 6.04 -9.81 9.73
CA VAL A 137 6.89 -9.17 8.71
C VAL A 137 6.19 -7.93 8.15
N ASN A 138 5.08 -8.10 7.42
CA ASN A 138 4.49 -7.02 6.65
C ASN A 138 3.88 -5.92 7.53
N LEU A 139 3.06 -6.28 8.52
CA LEU A 139 2.41 -5.29 9.39
C LEU A 139 3.46 -4.50 10.19
N THR A 140 4.48 -5.21 10.70
CA THR A 140 5.59 -4.61 11.45
C THR A 140 6.41 -3.67 10.57
N SER A 141 6.77 -4.09 9.36
CA SER A 141 7.53 -3.28 8.40
C SER A 141 6.76 -2.01 8.02
N ILE A 142 5.49 -2.13 7.64
CA ILE A 142 4.66 -0.98 7.26
C ILE A 142 4.50 0.01 8.41
N LEU A 143 4.24 -0.48 9.63
CA LEU A 143 4.13 0.37 10.82
C LEU A 143 5.43 1.10 11.13
N TYR A 144 6.55 0.38 11.13
CA TYR A 144 7.85 0.94 11.45
C TYR A 144 8.31 1.97 10.42
N LEU A 145 8.27 1.62 9.13
CA LEU A 145 8.70 2.52 8.06
C LEU A 145 7.76 3.72 7.92
N GLY A 146 6.45 3.51 8.12
CA GLY A 146 5.47 4.60 8.16
C GLY A 146 5.72 5.56 9.32
N ALA A 147 5.99 5.04 10.51
CA ALA A 147 6.31 5.85 11.68
C ALA A 147 7.65 6.58 11.54
N LEU A 148 8.65 5.94 10.95
CA LEU A 148 9.94 6.55 10.65
C LEU A 148 9.80 7.70 9.64
N ALA A 149 8.96 7.53 8.63
CA ALA A 149 8.64 8.57 7.65
C ALA A 149 7.96 9.78 8.31
N ILE A 150 6.99 9.54 9.21
CA ILE A 150 6.33 10.60 9.99
C ILE A 150 7.35 11.33 10.87
N HIS A 151 8.21 10.60 11.57
CA HIS A 151 9.26 11.19 12.40
C HIS A 151 10.19 12.11 11.59
N LYS A 152 10.61 11.69 10.40
CA LYS A 152 11.49 12.49 9.54
C LYS A 152 10.83 13.75 8.97
N VAL A 153 9.50 13.77 8.80
CA VAL A 153 8.78 14.92 8.23
C VAL A 153 8.31 15.90 9.30
N VAL A 154 7.82 15.38 10.45
CA VAL A 154 7.10 16.18 11.46
C VAL A 154 7.77 16.13 12.85
N ASP A 155 8.82 15.33 13.00
CA ASP A 155 9.57 15.13 14.25
C ASP A 155 8.73 14.55 15.42
N ILE A 156 7.69 13.75 15.09
CA ILE A 156 6.91 13.03 16.07
C ILE A 156 7.64 11.74 16.46
N PRO A 157 7.72 11.37 17.76
CA PRO A 157 8.41 10.14 18.20
C PRO A 157 7.87 8.89 17.49
N VAL A 158 8.76 8.01 17.02
CA VAL A 158 8.43 6.81 16.24
C VAL A 158 7.41 5.93 16.98
N GLY A 159 7.61 5.66 18.28
CA GLY A 159 6.68 4.84 19.07
C GLY A 159 5.27 5.41 19.12
N PHE A 160 5.13 6.73 19.28
CA PHE A 160 3.82 7.39 19.26
C PHE A 160 3.17 7.31 17.88
N SER A 161 3.96 7.51 16.82
CA SER A 161 3.48 7.40 15.43
C SER A 161 2.98 5.99 15.11
N ILE A 162 3.66 4.93 15.58
CA ILE A 162 3.22 3.53 15.42
C ILE A 162 1.81 3.35 16.03
N VAL A 163 1.61 3.80 17.26
CA VAL A 163 0.31 3.68 17.95
C VAL A 163 -0.78 4.45 17.20
N CYS A 164 -0.50 5.69 16.80
CA CYS A 164 -1.45 6.51 16.04
C CYS A 164 -1.85 5.86 14.72
N LEU A 165 -0.88 5.36 13.95
CA LEU A 165 -1.13 4.67 12.67
C LEU A 165 -1.97 3.41 12.87
N ALA A 166 -1.64 2.57 13.85
CA ALA A 166 -2.35 1.35 14.15
C ALA A 166 -3.80 1.61 14.58
N VAL A 167 -4.02 2.59 15.48
CA VAL A 167 -5.36 2.99 15.93
C VAL A 167 -6.16 3.57 14.77
N PHE A 168 -5.55 4.44 13.97
CA PHE A 168 -6.23 5.06 12.82
C PHE A 168 -6.67 4.02 11.78
N ALA A 169 -5.76 3.15 11.34
CA ALA A 169 -6.08 2.09 10.38
C ALA A 169 -7.10 1.09 10.95
N GLY A 170 -6.92 0.67 12.21
CA GLY A 170 -7.81 -0.28 12.88
C GLY A 170 -9.22 0.25 13.07
N ALA A 171 -9.38 1.53 13.37
CA ALA A 171 -10.67 2.14 13.71
C ALA A 171 -11.76 1.91 12.64
N TYR A 172 -11.43 2.07 11.35
CA TYR A 172 -12.42 1.86 10.29
C TYR A 172 -12.35 0.47 9.65
N ALA A 173 -11.17 -0.16 9.59
CA ALA A 173 -11.03 -1.48 8.99
C ALA A 173 -11.78 -2.56 9.80
N ILE A 174 -11.66 -2.54 11.13
CA ILE A 174 -12.28 -3.52 12.03
C ILE A 174 -13.80 -3.38 12.05
N TYR A 175 -14.32 -2.14 12.08
CA TYR A 175 -15.77 -1.92 12.09
C TYR A 175 -16.41 -2.10 10.72
N GLY A 176 -15.76 -1.60 9.69
CA GLY A 176 -16.32 -1.52 8.34
C GLY A 176 -16.14 -2.77 7.51
N GLY A 177 -15.06 -3.51 7.72
CA GLY A 177 -14.63 -4.61 6.86
C GLY A 177 -14.17 -4.10 5.47
N LEU A 178 -14.08 -5.01 4.51
CA LEU A 178 -13.52 -4.73 3.17
C LEU A 178 -14.20 -3.57 2.44
N LYS A 179 -15.53 -3.41 2.60
CA LYS A 179 -16.26 -2.33 1.91
C LYS A 179 -15.83 -0.94 2.38
N ALA A 180 -15.65 -0.76 3.67
CA ALA A 180 -15.18 0.51 4.22
C ALA A 180 -13.74 0.79 3.80
N VAL A 181 -12.87 -0.23 3.86
CA VAL A 181 -11.48 -0.12 3.41
C VAL A 181 -11.44 0.30 1.94
N ALA A 182 -12.15 -0.40 1.03
CA ALA A 182 -12.12 -0.08 -0.39
C ALA A 182 -12.65 1.32 -0.74
N LEU A 183 -13.62 1.83 0.01
CA LEU A 183 -14.16 3.17 -0.23
C LEU A 183 -13.27 4.29 0.36
N THR A 184 -12.64 4.05 1.51
CA THR A 184 -11.62 4.99 2.03
C THR A 184 -10.37 5.00 1.15
N ASP A 185 -9.96 3.85 0.62
CA ASP A 185 -8.83 3.72 -0.30
C ASP A 185 -8.96 4.61 -1.54
N MET A 186 -10.18 4.82 -2.04
CA MET A 186 -10.42 5.74 -3.16
C MET A 186 -9.99 7.17 -2.85
N VAL A 187 -10.40 7.67 -1.67
CA VAL A 187 -10.01 9.02 -1.25
C VAL A 187 -8.50 9.07 -1.03
N GLN A 188 -7.95 8.03 -0.43
CA GLN A 188 -6.52 7.91 -0.18
C GLN A 188 -5.70 7.93 -1.47
N VAL A 189 -6.16 7.23 -2.53
CA VAL A 189 -5.50 7.25 -3.86
C VAL A 189 -5.51 8.63 -4.49
N ILE A 190 -6.59 9.42 -4.32
CA ILE A 190 -6.65 10.80 -4.82
C ILE A 190 -5.56 11.65 -4.15
N PHE A 191 -5.43 11.57 -2.82
CA PHE A 191 -4.37 12.27 -2.09
C PHE A 191 -2.98 11.76 -2.48
N LEU A 192 -2.82 10.45 -2.60
CA LEU A 192 -1.57 9.79 -2.95
C LEU A 192 -1.08 10.22 -4.34
N ILE A 193 -1.91 10.10 -5.37
CA ILE A 193 -1.56 10.47 -6.74
C ILE A 193 -1.46 11.99 -6.86
N GLY A 194 -2.46 12.72 -6.37
CA GLY A 194 -2.48 14.17 -6.47
C GLY A 194 -1.34 14.84 -5.69
N GLY A 195 -1.13 14.44 -4.44
CA GLY A 195 -0.04 14.96 -3.60
C GLY A 195 1.34 14.55 -4.12
N GLY A 196 1.48 13.32 -4.61
CA GLY A 196 2.73 12.86 -5.21
C GLY A 196 3.08 13.59 -6.52
N LEU A 197 2.13 13.73 -7.44
CA LEU A 197 2.33 14.50 -8.68
C LEU A 197 2.62 15.96 -8.40
N LEU A 198 1.93 16.57 -7.42
CA LEU A 198 2.17 17.95 -7.02
C LEU A 198 3.57 18.13 -6.43
N THR A 199 4.04 17.19 -5.61
CA THR A 199 5.41 17.17 -5.09
C THR A 199 6.44 17.10 -6.23
N THR A 200 6.23 16.20 -7.18
CA THR A 200 7.09 16.06 -8.36
C THR A 200 7.10 17.33 -9.21
N TYR A 201 5.91 17.89 -9.45
CA TYR A 201 5.78 19.14 -10.22
C TYR A 201 6.60 20.27 -9.56
N ILE A 202 6.47 20.46 -8.26
CA ILE A 202 7.19 21.52 -7.53
C ILE A 202 8.71 21.26 -7.53
N ALA A 203 9.12 20.01 -7.32
CA ALA A 203 10.54 19.64 -7.34
C ALA A 203 11.18 19.92 -8.71
N LEU A 204 10.51 19.53 -9.80
CA LEU A 204 10.99 19.80 -11.16
C LEU A 204 10.97 21.28 -11.52
N ASN A 205 9.91 22.02 -11.10
CA ASN A 205 9.82 23.45 -11.32
C ASN A 205 10.95 24.20 -10.62
N HIS A 206 11.22 23.85 -9.35
CA HIS A 206 12.34 24.43 -8.61
C HIS A 206 13.70 24.10 -9.29
N TYR A 207 13.88 22.84 -9.74
CA TYR A 207 15.11 22.42 -10.43
C TYR A 207 15.35 23.18 -11.73
N SER A 208 14.30 23.62 -12.42
CA SER A 208 14.36 24.46 -13.62
C SER A 208 14.46 25.98 -13.34
N GLU A 209 14.61 26.39 -12.08
CA GLU A 209 14.62 27.80 -11.69
C GLU A 209 13.32 28.51 -12.10
N ASP A 210 12.17 27.84 -11.84
CA ASP A 210 10.81 28.28 -12.13
C ASP A 210 10.45 28.39 -13.65
N ALA A 211 11.22 27.73 -14.52
CA ALA A 211 10.90 27.62 -15.94
C ALA A 211 9.79 26.58 -16.26
N GLY A 212 9.27 25.88 -15.25
CA GLY A 212 8.20 24.88 -15.36
C GLY A 212 8.70 23.43 -15.28
N ALA A 213 7.81 22.51 -14.90
CA ALA A 213 8.17 21.11 -14.68
C ALA A 213 8.64 20.38 -15.95
N ILE A 214 8.15 20.77 -17.13
CA ILE A 214 8.60 20.18 -18.41
C ILE A 214 10.06 20.59 -18.69
N ALA A 215 10.38 21.86 -18.50
CA ALA A 215 11.76 22.36 -18.62
C ALA A 215 12.66 21.69 -17.57
N GLY A 216 12.15 21.49 -16.34
CA GLY A 216 12.84 20.75 -15.28
C GLY A 216 13.15 19.32 -15.66
N MET A 217 12.21 18.60 -16.26
CA MET A 217 12.43 17.23 -16.75
C MET A 217 13.46 17.18 -17.86
N GLN A 218 13.39 18.10 -18.82
CA GLN A 218 14.38 18.21 -19.91
C GLN A 218 15.78 18.49 -19.39
N LYS A 219 15.90 19.45 -18.44
CA LYS A 219 17.16 19.78 -17.77
C LYS A 219 17.70 18.58 -16.99
N LEU A 220 16.84 17.86 -16.29
CA LEU A 220 17.19 16.68 -15.51
C LEU A 220 17.76 15.55 -16.39
N ILE A 221 17.07 15.22 -17.48
CA ILE A 221 17.54 14.21 -18.45
C ILE A 221 18.89 14.60 -19.07
N ALA A 222 19.08 15.89 -19.36
CA ALA A 222 20.31 16.39 -19.96
C ALA A 222 21.50 16.38 -18.99
N GLN A 223 21.27 16.63 -17.69
CA GLN A 223 22.34 16.75 -16.69
C GLN A 223 22.74 15.42 -16.06
N VAL A 224 21.80 14.49 -15.91
CA VAL A 224 22.04 13.18 -15.29
C VAL A 224 21.50 12.03 -16.17
N PRO A 225 21.92 11.92 -17.44
CA PRO A 225 21.38 10.94 -18.38
C PRO A 225 21.53 9.50 -17.88
N GLU A 226 22.59 9.19 -17.14
CA GLU A 226 22.85 7.88 -16.55
C GLU A 226 21.77 7.42 -15.55
N LYS A 227 21.02 8.36 -14.97
CA LYS A 227 19.89 8.05 -14.08
C LYS A 227 18.61 7.68 -14.82
N PHE A 228 18.60 7.80 -16.16
CA PHE A 228 17.43 7.47 -16.99
C PHE A 228 17.55 6.13 -17.71
N ASP A 229 18.63 5.38 -17.49
CA ASP A 229 18.77 4.02 -17.98
C ASP A 229 17.76 3.08 -17.31
N MET A 230 16.87 2.50 -18.14
CA MET A 230 15.84 1.55 -17.66
C MET A 230 16.40 0.14 -17.41
N ILE A 231 17.46 -0.23 -18.13
CA ILE A 231 18.12 -1.51 -18.04
C ILE A 231 19.60 -1.23 -17.84
N LEU A 232 20.09 -1.56 -16.64
CA LEU A 232 21.49 -1.34 -16.32
C LEU A 232 22.37 -2.29 -17.11
N ASP A 233 23.50 -1.77 -17.59
CA ASP A 233 24.58 -2.59 -18.16
C ASP A 233 25.29 -3.38 -17.07
N PRO A 234 25.78 -4.61 -17.33
CA PRO A 234 26.56 -5.41 -16.39
C PRO A 234 27.80 -4.72 -15.82
N SER A 235 28.35 -3.72 -16.52
CA SER A 235 29.47 -2.90 -16.03
C SER A 235 29.06 -1.84 -14.99
N ASN A 236 27.76 -1.55 -14.87
CA ASN A 236 27.27 -0.57 -13.91
C ASN A 236 27.44 -1.11 -12.46
N PRO A 237 28.01 -0.34 -11.52
CA PRO A 237 28.18 -0.78 -10.12
C PRO A 237 26.89 -1.18 -9.42
N ASP A 238 25.75 -0.62 -9.83
CA ASP A 238 24.43 -0.87 -9.27
C ASP A 238 23.71 -2.07 -9.90
N TYR A 239 24.28 -2.70 -10.96
CA TYR A 239 23.70 -3.87 -11.62
C TYR A 239 23.34 -5.00 -10.66
N LYS A 240 24.11 -5.19 -9.58
CA LYS A 240 23.83 -6.21 -8.56
C LYS A 240 22.56 -5.96 -7.76
N TYR A 241 22.10 -4.71 -7.67
CA TYR A 241 20.89 -4.30 -6.93
C TYR A 241 19.65 -4.26 -7.84
N LEU A 242 19.86 -3.96 -9.11
CA LEU A 242 18.80 -3.94 -10.10
C LEU A 242 19.21 -4.86 -11.25
N PRO A 243 18.77 -6.11 -11.20
CA PRO A 243 19.16 -7.11 -12.21
C PRO A 243 18.68 -6.66 -13.58
N GLY A 244 19.53 -6.90 -14.56
CA GLY A 244 19.29 -6.54 -15.94
C GLY A 244 18.09 -7.25 -16.57
N ILE A 245 18.09 -7.31 -17.91
CA ILE A 245 16.97 -7.84 -18.69
C ILE A 245 16.55 -9.27 -18.30
N GLU A 246 17.48 -10.08 -17.84
CA GLU A 246 17.23 -11.48 -17.44
C GLU A 246 16.24 -11.59 -16.29
N VAL A 247 16.33 -10.69 -15.29
CA VAL A 247 15.38 -10.68 -14.17
C VAL A 247 14.06 -10.02 -14.56
N ILE A 248 14.11 -8.99 -15.41
CA ILE A 248 12.88 -8.36 -15.94
C ILE A 248 12.05 -9.37 -16.72
N LEU A 249 12.68 -10.20 -17.56
CA LEU A 249 11.99 -11.23 -18.35
C LEU A 249 11.70 -12.52 -17.58
N GLY A 250 12.42 -12.79 -16.51
CA GLY A 250 12.35 -14.05 -15.75
C GLY A 250 11.80 -13.89 -14.34
N GLY A 251 12.69 -13.74 -13.36
CA GLY A 251 12.36 -13.83 -11.94
C GLY A 251 11.36 -12.80 -11.44
N LEU A 252 11.35 -11.60 -12.01
CA LEU A 252 10.44 -10.53 -11.61
C LEU A 252 8.97 -10.86 -11.92
N TRP A 253 8.72 -11.59 -13.02
CA TRP A 253 7.38 -12.06 -13.35
C TRP A 253 6.82 -13.04 -12.33
N VAL A 254 7.64 -13.94 -11.82
CA VAL A 254 7.23 -14.91 -10.78
C VAL A 254 6.81 -14.17 -9.52
N SER A 255 7.63 -13.22 -9.07
CA SER A 255 7.34 -12.39 -7.90
C SER A 255 6.09 -11.54 -8.08
N ALA A 256 5.94 -10.89 -9.25
CA ALA A 256 4.81 -10.01 -9.53
C ALA A 256 3.50 -10.78 -9.69
N LEU A 257 3.50 -11.92 -10.38
CA LEU A 257 2.32 -12.78 -10.52
C LEU A 257 1.88 -13.35 -9.16
N TYR A 258 2.84 -13.76 -8.32
CA TYR A 258 2.53 -14.15 -6.94
C TYR A 258 1.90 -12.99 -6.16
N TYR A 259 2.54 -11.83 -6.20
CA TYR A 259 2.10 -10.67 -5.42
C TYR A 259 0.71 -10.17 -5.81
N PHE A 260 0.45 -10.02 -7.10
CA PHE A 260 -0.84 -9.49 -7.59
C PHE A 260 -1.92 -10.56 -7.75
N GLY A 261 -1.55 -11.81 -7.97
CA GLY A 261 -2.50 -12.91 -8.22
C GLY A 261 -2.78 -13.79 -7.01
N CYS A 262 -1.81 -13.99 -6.11
CA CYS A 262 -1.92 -14.98 -5.04
C CYS A 262 -1.86 -14.37 -3.64
N ASN A 263 -1.45 -13.12 -3.51
CA ASN A 263 -1.38 -12.46 -2.21
C ASN A 263 -2.76 -11.98 -1.76
N GLN A 264 -3.21 -12.46 -0.59
CA GLN A 264 -4.57 -12.24 -0.09
C GLN A 264 -4.94 -10.75 -0.01
N TYR A 265 -4.08 -9.91 0.56
CA TYR A 265 -4.45 -8.50 0.80
C TYR A 265 -4.54 -7.66 -0.49
N ILE A 266 -4.05 -8.16 -1.60
CA ILE A 266 -4.22 -7.55 -2.93
C ILE A 266 -5.44 -8.13 -3.65
N ILE A 267 -5.46 -9.47 -3.86
CA ILE A 267 -6.46 -10.12 -4.70
C ILE A 267 -7.87 -10.09 -4.08
N GLN A 268 -8.00 -9.97 -2.77
CA GLN A 268 -9.28 -9.94 -2.06
C GLN A 268 -10.24 -8.85 -2.59
N ARG A 269 -9.70 -7.71 -3.06
CA ARG A 269 -10.49 -6.63 -3.67
C ARG A 269 -11.15 -7.09 -4.97
N ALA A 270 -10.40 -7.78 -5.80
CA ALA A 270 -10.91 -8.30 -7.05
C ALA A 270 -11.94 -9.42 -6.83
N LEU A 271 -11.74 -10.27 -5.78
CA LEU A 271 -12.73 -11.27 -5.36
C LEU A 271 -14.05 -10.66 -4.88
N ALA A 272 -14.01 -9.43 -4.38
CA ALA A 272 -15.19 -8.67 -3.93
C ALA A 272 -15.90 -7.91 -5.05
N GLY A 273 -15.49 -8.08 -6.28
CA GLY A 273 -16.07 -7.43 -7.45
C GLY A 273 -17.52 -7.85 -7.73
N LYS A 274 -18.33 -6.90 -8.22
CA LYS A 274 -19.73 -7.11 -8.57
C LYS A 274 -19.91 -8.16 -9.69
N SER A 275 -18.95 -8.25 -10.58
CA SER A 275 -18.92 -9.21 -11.68
C SER A 275 -17.48 -9.47 -12.13
N LEU A 276 -17.27 -10.50 -12.96
CA LEU A 276 -15.96 -10.77 -13.58
C LEU A 276 -15.47 -9.57 -14.41
N SER A 277 -16.37 -8.88 -15.13
CA SER A 277 -16.04 -7.70 -15.92
C SER A 277 -15.54 -6.57 -15.02
N GLU A 278 -16.26 -6.27 -13.93
CA GLU A 278 -15.86 -5.25 -12.96
C GLU A 278 -14.51 -5.57 -12.31
N ALA A 279 -14.29 -6.83 -11.93
CA ALA A 279 -13.03 -7.24 -11.35
C ALA A 279 -11.85 -7.12 -12.33
N ARG A 280 -12.05 -7.53 -13.60
CA ARG A 280 -11.05 -7.39 -14.66
C ARG A 280 -10.71 -5.93 -14.94
N MET A 281 -11.73 -5.10 -15.16
CA MET A 281 -11.53 -3.67 -15.39
C MET A 281 -10.84 -2.99 -14.22
N GLY A 282 -11.15 -3.42 -12.99
CA GLY A 282 -10.49 -2.92 -11.77
C GLY A 282 -8.99 -3.21 -11.76
N LEU A 283 -8.57 -4.43 -12.08
CA LEU A 283 -7.14 -4.77 -12.15
C LEU A 283 -6.44 -4.06 -13.32
N VAL A 284 -7.09 -3.92 -14.48
CA VAL A 284 -6.53 -3.15 -15.60
C VAL A 284 -6.36 -1.68 -15.22
N PHE A 285 -7.35 -1.09 -14.56
CA PHE A 285 -7.27 0.28 -14.05
C PHE A 285 -6.14 0.43 -13.02
N ALA A 286 -5.97 -0.53 -12.10
CA ALA A 286 -4.82 -0.57 -11.20
C ALA A 286 -3.49 -0.61 -11.98
N GLY A 287 -3.41 -1.41 -13.04
CA GLY A 287 -2.25 -1.45 -13.93
C GLY A 287 -1.92 -0.10 -14.56
N LEU A 288 -2.94 0.64 -15.03
CA LEU A 288 -2.75 1.99 -15.57
C LEU A 288 -2.23 2.97 -14.50
N LEU A 289 -2.77 2.90 -13.29
CA LEU A 289 -2.30 3.74 -12.18
C LEU A 289 -0.84 3.41 -11.80
N LYS A 290 -0.42 2.15 -11.92
CA LYS A 290 0.97 1.73 -11.73
C LYS A 290 1.96 2.44 -12.65
N LEU A 291 1.58 2.71 -13.89
CA LEU A 291 2.43 3.41 -14.84
C LEU A 291 2.72 4.87 -14.45
N ILE A 292 1.89 5.46 -13.59
CA ILE A 292 2.06 6.85 -13.10
C ILE A 292 3.02 6.89 -11.90
N LEU A 293 3.18 5.78 -11.16
CA LEU A 293 3.95 5.74 -9.92
C LEU A 293 5.42 6.17 -10.06
N PRO A 294 6.17 5.80 -11.10
CA PRO A 294 7.54 6.29 -11.27
C PRO A 294 7.63 7.81 -11.28
N LEU A 295 6.64 8.50 -11.83
CA LEU A 295 6.58 9.97 -11.82
C LEU A 295 6.40 10.52 -10.40
N ILE A 296 5.69 9.78 -9.54
CA ILE A 296 5.36 10.21 -8.17
C ILE A 296 6.51 9.94 -7.19
N VAL A 297 7.22 8.82 -7.36
CA VAL A 297 8.20 8.37 -6.36
C VAL A 297 9.63 8.32 -6.87
N VAL A 298 9.88 7.91 -8.12
CA VAL A 298 11.24 7.76 -8.66
C VAL A 298 11.83 9.10 -9.10
N ILE A 299 11.07 9.88 -9.86
CA ILE A 299 11.53 11.19 -10.35
C ILE A 299 11.93 12.12 -9.21
N PRO A 300 11.17 12.28 -8.10
CA PRO A 300 11.64 13.04 -6.95
C PRO A 300 13.00 12.59 -6.41
N GLY A 301 13.25 11.28 -6.37
CA GLY A 301 14.56 10.74 -5.97
C GLY A 301 15.69 11.20 -6.91
N ILE A 302 15.47 11.15 -8.23
CA ILE A 302 16.45 11.59 -9.22
C ILE A 302 16.67 13.12 -9.12
N VAL A 303 15.61 13.91 -8.85
CA VAL A 303 15.73 15.35 -8.62
C VAL A 303 16.58 15.64 -7.38
N ALA A 304 16.37 14.90 -6.29
CA ALA A 304 17.20 15.06 -5.09
C ALA A 304 18.68 14.73 -5.37
N PHE A 305 18.96 13.73 -6.20
CA PHE A 305 20.32 13.42 -6.66
C PHE A 305 20.91 14.58 -7.47
N ALA A 306 20.18 15.11 -8.44
CA ALA A 306 20.65 16.20 -9.29
C ALA A 306 20.81 17.54 -8.56
N LEU A 307 20.19 17.68 -7.38
CA LEU A 307 20.36 18.82 -6.47
C LEU A 307 21.50 18.61 -5.45
N ASP A 308 22.32 17.56 -5.60
CA ASP A 308 23.40 17.21 -4.67
C ASP A 308 22.93 17.17 -3.20
N ALA A 309 21.76 16.57 -2.96
CA ALA A 309 21.16 16.48 -1.62
C ALA A 309 22.14 15.82 -0.63
N PRO A 310 22.46 16.47 0.51
CA PRO A 310 23.41 15.94 1.49
C PRO A 310 22.75 14.87 2.36
N LEU A 311 22.52 13.69 1.77
CA LEU A 311 21.85 12.58 2.41
C LEU A 311 22.83 11.54 2.96
N GLU A 312 22.62 11.10 4.20
CA GLU A 312 23.35 9.98 4.77
C GLU A 312 22.89 8.63 4.19
N LYS A 313 21.59 8.54 3.85
CA LYS A 313 20.96 7.35 3.28
C LYS A 313 20.02 7.76 2.13
N PRO A 314 19.98 6.99 1.03
CA PRO A 314 19.11 7.26 -0.11
C PRO A 314 17.62 7.41 0.27
N ASP A 315 17.14 6.65 1.25
CA ASP A 315 15.75 6.68 1.72
C ASP A 315 15.33 8.05 2.29
N GLN A 316 16.26 8.96 2.53
CA GLN A 316 15.97 10.32 2.98
C GLN A 316 15.59 11.26 1.82
N ALA A 317 15.67 10.83 0.55
CA ALA A 317 15.47 11.69 -0.62
C ALA A 317 14.09 12.35 -0.65
N TYR A 318 13.00 11.57 -0.52
CA TYR A 318 11.64 12.12 -0.54
C TYR A 318 11.34 13.04 0.66
N PRO A 319 11.64 12.65 1.92
CA PRO A 319 11.50 13.53 3.08
C PRO A 319 12.34 14.82 2.95
N TRP A 320 13.55 14.74 2.40
CA TRP A 320 14.41 15.91 2.19
C TRP A 320 13.80 16.89 1.20
N LEU A 321 13.27 16.42 0.07
CA LEU A 321 12.55 17.28 -0.89
C LEU A 321 11.33 17.92 -0.23
N MET A 322 10.53 17.16 0.51
CA MET A 322 9.36 17.68 1.22
C MET A 322 9.75 18.79 2.20
N HIS A 323 10.87 18.60 2.91
CA HIS A 323 11.32 19.57 3.91
C HIS A 323 11.80 20.87 3.28
N ASN A 324 12.60 20.79 2.21
CA ASN A 324 13.33 21.94 1.68
C ASN A 324 12.57 22.72 0.61
N PHE A 325 11.76 22.07 -0.23
CA PHE A 325 11.20 22.70 -1.43
C PHE A 325 9.68 22.78 -1.45
N ILE A 326 8.97 21.96 -0.66
CA ILE A 326 7.52 21.99 -0.70
C ILE A 326 6.98 23.12 0.18
N PRO A 327 6.20 24.07 -0.40
CA PRO A 327 5.64 25.18 0.34
C PRO A 327 4.56 24.73 1.34
N SER A 328 4.32 25.58 2.35
CA SER A 328 3.23 25.38 3.30
C SER A 328 1.87 25.26 2.59
N GLY A 329 1.01 24.42 3.10
CA GLY A 329 -0.25 24.01 2.50
C GLY A 329 -0.08 22.78 1.59
N VAL A 330 0.83 22.83 0.62
CA VAL A 330 1.16 21.67 -0.22
C VAL A 330 1.88 20.58 0.58
N LYS A 331 2.73 20.99 1.54
CA LYS A 331 3.40 20.06 2.46
C LYS A 331 2.39 19.23 3.25
N GLY A 332 1.28 19.85 3.71
CA GLY A 332 0.18 19.14 4.36
C GLY A 332 -0.48 18.11 3.46
N ILE A 333 -0.70 18.42 2.17
CA ILE A 333 -1.26 17.48 1.18
C ILE A 333 -0.27 16.33 0.91
N ALA A 334 1.01 16.62 0.70
CA ALA A 334 2.04 15.61 0.47
C ALA A 334 2.23 14.69 1.68
N PHE A 335 2.16 15.24 2.89
CA PHE A 335 2.17 14.47 4.12
C PHE A 335 0.92 13.60 4.27
N ALA A 336 -0.27 14.13 3.94
CA ALA A 336 -1.50 13.35 3.89
C ALA A 336 -1.41 12.19 2.88
N ALA A 337 -0.77 12.40 1.71
CA ALA A 337 -0.51 11.37 0.72
C ALA A 337 0.38 10.24 1.28
N LEU A 338 1.46 10.60 1.96
CA LEU A 338 2.35 9.63 2.61
C LEU A 338 1.62 8.82 3.68
N VAL A 339 0.87 9.48 4.55
CA VAL A 339 0.09 8.79 5.60
C VAL A 339 -1.04 7.96 4.99
N ALA A 340 -1.67 8.43 3.89
CA ALA A 340 -2.67 7.67 3.14
C ALA A 340 -2.11 6.32 2.68
N ALA A 341 -0.92 6.31 2.09
CA ALA A 341 -0.25 5.11 1.62
C ALA A 341 -0.03 4.09 2.76
N VAL A 342 0.44 4.57 3.91
CA VAL A 342 0.68 3.72 5.09
C VAL A 342 -0.62 3.16 5.64
N VAL A 343 -1.61 4.01 5.88
CA VAL A 343 -2.87 3.65 6.56
C VAL A 343 -3.73 2.72 5.70
N SER A 344 -3.77 2.93 4.38
CA SER A 344 -4.46 2.04 3.45
C SER A 344 -3.86 0.64 3.47
N SER A 345 -2.53 0.54 3.39
CA SER A 345 -1.82 -0.75 3.44
C SER A 345 -2.05 -1.47 4.77
N LEU A 346 -2.02 -0.75 5.91
CA LEU A 346 -2.32 -1.31 7.23
C LEU A 346 -3.75 -1.84 7.33
N ALA A 347 -4.75 -1.03 6.92
CA ALA A 347 -6.15 -1.43 6.95
C ALA A 347 -6.42 -2.66 6.08
N SER A 348 -5.77 -2.71 4.94
CA SER A 348 -5.83 -3.82 4.00
C SER A 348 -5.24 -5.10 4.58
N MET A 349 -4.10 -4.98 5.24
CA MET A 349 -3.42 -6.09 5.92
C MET A 349 -4.26 -6.62 7.07
N VAL A 350 -4.78 -5.75 7.95
CA VAL A 350 -5.67 -6.13 9.05
C VAL A 350 -6.91 -6.86 8.53
N ASN A 351 -7.55 -6.37 7.46
CA ASN A 351 -8.70 -7.03 6.86
C ASN A 351 -8.36 -8.43 6.32
N SER A 352 -7.19 -8.61 5.72
CA SER A 352 -6.76 -9.91 5.17
C SER A 352 -6.38 -10.90 6.25
N ILE A 353 -5.67 -10.47 7.28
CA ILE A 353 -5.34 -11.25 8.47
C ILE A 353 -6.64 -11.76 9.13
N THR A 354 -7.62 -10.88 9.35
CA THR A 354 -8.90 -11.25 9.95
C THR A 354 -9.68 -12.22 9.08
N THR A 355 -9.63 -12.07 7.76
CA THR A 355 -10.31 -12.96 6.81
C THR A 355 -9.70 -14.35 6.83
N ILE A 356 -8.37 -14.48 6.70
CA ILE A 356 -7.67 -15.78 6.73
C ILE A 356 -7.92 -16.46 8.08
N PHE A 357 -7.70 -15.75 9.19
CA PHE A 357 -7.91 -16.35 10.52
C PHE A 357 -9.35 -16.86 10.69
N THR A 358 -10.34 -16.02 10.38
CA THR A 358 -11.74 -16.36 10.61
C THR A 358 -12.22 -17.49 9.70
N MET A 359 -11.90 -17.42 8.40
CA MET A 359 -12.46 -18.34 7.41
C MET A 359 -11.67 -19.64 7.28
N ASP A 360 -10.34 -19.62 7.49
CA ASP A 360 -9.49 -20.78 7.24
C ASP A 360 -9.06 -21.49 8.53
N ILE A 361 -9.02 -20.78 9.67
CA ILE A 361 -8.62 -21.37 10.95
C ILE A 361 -9.81 -21.50 11.89
N TYR A 362 -10.46 -20.37 12.26
CA TYR A 362 -11.53 -20.42 13.25
C TYR A 362 -12.73 -21.23 12.79
N LYS A 363 -13.25 -20.95 11.59
CA LYS A 363 -14.41 -21.64 11.03
C LYS A 363 -14.16 -23.14 10.83
N GLU A 364 -12.93 -23.51 10.45
CA GLU A 364 -12.56 -24.91 10.16
C GLU A 364 -12.34 -25.74 11.43
N TYR A 365 -11.68 -25.16 12.46
CA TYR A 365 -11.20 -25.94 13.61
C TYR A 365 -11.92 -25.66 14.93
N PHE A 366 -12.50 -24.46 15.10
CA PHE A 366 -13.09 -24.02 16.37
C PHE A 366 -14.59 -23.77 16.29
N ALA A 367 -15.14 -23.56 15.10
CA ALA A 367 -16.56 -23.36 14.91
C ALA A 367 -17.24 -24.69 14.54
N GLY A 368 -18.42 -24.93 15.12
CA GLY A 368 -19.27 -26.05 14.70
C GLY A 368 -19.81 -25.83 13.27
N LYS A 369 -20.43 -26.86 12.68
CA LYS A 369 -20.99 -26.82 11.31
C LYS A 369 -22.01 -25.70 11.10
N ASP A 370 -22.75 -25.31 12.14
CA ASP A 370 -23.84 -24.32 12.10
C ASP A 370 -23.50 -23.02 12.85
N VAL A 371 -22.26 -22.52 12.70
CA VAL A 371 -21.85 -21.28 13.36
C VAL A 371 -22.61 -20.08 12.79
N PRO A 372 -23.23 -19.23 13.65
CA PRO A 372 -23.93 -18.04 13.19
C PRO A 372 -22.98 -17.06 12.50
N GLU A 373 -23.39 -16.48 11.37
CA GLU A 373 -22.63 -15.48 10.60
C GLU A 373 -22.14 -14.31 11.46
N LYS A 374 -22.98 -13.82 12.40
CA LYS A 374 -22.63 -12.79 13.38
C LYS A 374 -21.40 -13.17 14.21
N ARG A 375 -21.26 -14.45 14.57
CA ARG A 375 -20.12 -14.94 15.37
C ARG A 375 -18.82 -14.88 14.56
N LEU A 376 -18.88 -15.24 13.27
CA LEU A 376 -17.73 -15.14 12.38
C LEU A 376 -17.24 -13.67 12.25
N VAL A 377 -18.16 -12.74 12.03
CA VAL A 377 -17.82 -11.32 11.96
C VAL A 377 -17.23 -10.80 13.28
N ASN A 378 -17.81 -11.19 14.43
CA ASN A 378 -17.30 -10.76 15.73
C ASN A 378 -15.91 -11.34 16.02
N VAL A 379 -15.67 -12.59 15.68
CA VAL A 379 -14.33 -13.22 15.83
C VAL A 379 -13.32 -12.47 14.97
N GLY A 380 -13.66 -12.15 13.72
CA GLY A 380 -12.80 -11.35 12.85
C GLY A 380 -12.48 -9.98 13.46
N ARG A 381 -13.48 -9.28 14.02
CA ARG A 381 -13.28 -7.99 14.70
C ARG A 381 -12.39 -8.09 15.93
N CYS A 382 -12.64 -9.08 16.81
CA CYS A 382 -11.83 -9.30 18.00
C CYS A 382 -10.37 -9.61 17.64
N PHE A 383 -10.17 -10.45 16.64
CA PHE A 383 -8.83 -10.80 16.17
C PHE A 383 -8.11 -9.59 15.55
N GLY A 384 -8.80 -8.81 14.72
CA GLY A 384 -8.27 -7.57 14.15
C GLY A 384 -7.90 -6.54 15.21
N PHE A 385 -8.73 -6.39 16.26
CA PHE A 385 -8.43 -5.49 17.37
C PHE A 385 -7.21 -5.93 18.17
N ALA A 386 -7.05 -7.22 18.45
CA ALA A 386 -5.89 -7.75 19.17
C ALA A 386 -4.57 -7.44 18.46
N TYR A 387 -4.54 -7.50 17.11
CA TYR A 387 -3.33 -7.27 16.34
C TYR A 387 -3.10 -5.82 15.91
N SER A 388 -4.14 -4.99 15.79
CA SER A 388 -3.97 -3.55 15.55
C SER A 388 -3.70 -2.74 16.82
N GLY A 389 -4.23 -3.17 17.97
CA GLY A 389 -4.11 -2.45 19.26
C GLY A 389 -3.02 -2.99 20.19
N GLY A 390 -2.83 -4.31 20.26
CA GLY A 390 -1.92 -4.95 21.23
C GLY A 390 -0.47 -5.05 20.75
N TYR A 391 -0.25 -5.29 19.47
CA TYR A 391 1.10 -5.48 18.91
C TYR A 391 1.98 -4.21 18.90
N PRO A 392 1.45 -2.98 18.66
CA PRO A 392 2.25 -1.76 18.72
C PRO A 392 2.93 -1.51 20.08
N PHE A 393 2.31 -1.97 21.18
CA PHE A 393 2.88 -1.82 22.51
C PHE A 393 4.13 -2.68 22.74
N SER A 394 4.21 -3.86 22.13
CA SER A 394 5.41 -4.72 22.23
C SER A 394 6.59 -4.16 21.44
N ILE A 395 6.35 -3.61 20.24
CA ILE A 395 7.39 -3.00 19.40
C ILE A 395 7.95 -1.73 20.07
N SER A 396 7.10 -0.91 20.68
CA SER A 396 7.53 0.33 21.35
C SER A 396 8.39 0.09 22.59
N GLY A 397 8.28 -1.08 23.22
CA GLY A 397 9.12 -1.50 24.37
C GLY A 397 10.54 -1.85 23.97
N ASP A 398 10.72 -2.56 22.84
CA ASP A 398 12.03 -3.06 22.36
C ASP A 398 12.89 -1.96 21.73
N ILE A 399 12.29 -0.90 21.15
CA ILE A 399 13.03 0.21 20.51
C ILE A 399 13.85 1.02 21.55
N ARG A 400 13.49 0.98 22.84
CA ARG A 400 14.27 1.65 23.89
C ARG A 400 15.58 0.95 24.24
N SER A 401 15.81 -0.26 23.74
CA SER A 401 17.00 -1.09 24.03
C SER A 401 18.01 -1.13 22.90
N VAL A 402 17.79 -0.44 21.78
CA VAL A 402 18.75 -0.35 20.67
C VAL A 402 19.67 0.86 20.93
N PRO A 403 20.98 0.67 21.19
CA PRO A 403 21.91 1.80 21.33
C PRO A 403 22.01 2.56 20.01
N SER A 404 22.05 3.88 20.15
CA SER A 404 22.22 4.85 19.04
C SER A 404 23.54 4.68 18.31
#